data_b690b96d4b17a93633a931575ae287f1
#
_entry.id   b690b96d4b17a93633a931575ae287f1
#
_cell.length_a   1.000
_cell.length_b   1.000
_cell.length_c   1.000
_cell.angle_alpha   90.00
_cell.angle_beta   90.00
_cell.angle_gamma   90.00
#
_symmetry.space_group_name_H-M   'P 1'
#
loop_
_entity.id
_entity.type
_entity.pdbx_description
1 polymer ?
#
loop_
_entity_poly.entity_id
_entity_poly.type
_entity_poly.pdbx_seq_one_letter_code
_entity_poly.pdbx_strand_id
1 'polypeptide(L)'
;MDGFIPNSNSSEELAARRDMITLIRRSYRQGLFTATHGTYSVRLSDGSFIITPFGKDRYYIGEDDLVRVKGGMKELGKVPSRAVGLHQKIYETHPEIRAVLLAHPVHAMAFAVTDTKFDPRTIPESYILLRDVKRLPYGKIYTHQEETAKDFTVSCPAIMVDNECVIVTGESLLQAFDRLEVMESTAHSIINSMAIGNIVHISQEEVDDLKVAFNLKD
;
A
#
# COMPACT_ATOMS: atom_id res chain seq x y z
N MET A 1 -7.59 -22.06 -2.17
CA MET A 1 -8.49 -21.09 -2.86
C MET A 1 -8.94 -21.74 -4.15
N ASP A 2 -10.23 -21.98 -4.27
CA ASP A 2 -10.84 -22.58 -5.45
C ASP A 2 -10.77 -21.63 -6.65
N GLY A 3 -10.96 -22.17 -7.88
CA GLY A 3 -10.86 -21.40 -9.11
C GLY A 3 -12.21 -21.09 -9.75
N PHE A 4 -12.36 -19.92 -10.37
CA PHE A 4 -13.50 -19.57 -11.22
C PHE A 4 -13.03 -19.07 -12.58
N ILE A 5 -13.89 -19.15 -13.57
CA ILE A 5 -13.65 -18.59 -14.92
C ILE A 5 -14.41 -17.26 -14.99
N PRO A 6 -13.74 -16.12 -15.21
CA PRO A 6 -14.43 -14.85 -15.45
C PRO A 6 -15.27 -14.92 -16.73
N ASN A 7 -16.50 -14.44 -16.69
CA ASN A 7 -17.38 -14.45 -17.89
C ASN A 7 -16.90 -13.48 -18.96
N SER A 8 -16.47 -12.29 -18.58
CA SER A 8 -15.84 -11.27 -19.44
C SER A 8 -15.27 -10.18 -18.55
N ASN A 9 -14.25 -9.49 -19.03
CA ASN A 9 -13.73 -8.33 -18.32
C ASN A 9 -14.65 -7.13 -18.54
N SER A 10 -15.10 -6.49 -17.44
CA SER A 10 -15.84 -5.23 -17.53
C SER A 10 -14.89 -4.09 -17.97
N SER A 11 -15.44 -2.98 -18.44
CA SER A 11 -14.66 -1.78 -18.76
C SER A 11 -13.89 -1.26 -17.54
N GLU A 12 -14.50 -1.34 -16.34
CA GLU A 12 -13.84 -1.02 -15.06
C GLU A 12 -12.64 -1.92 -14.81
N GLU A 13 -12.78 -3.24 -15.02
CA GLU A 13 -11.69 -4.19 -14.84
C GLU A 13 -10.53 -3.94 -15.81
N LEU A 14 -10.83 -3.69 -17.08
CA LEU A 14 -9.80 -3.39 -18.09
C LEU A 14 -9.03 -2.11 -17.75
N ALA A 15 -9.74 -1.07 -17.32
CA ALA A 15 -9.11 0.17 -16.86
C ALA A 15 -8.23 -0.07 -15.64
N ALA A 16 -8.73 -0.77 -14.62
CA ALA A 16 -7.98 -1.08 -13.41
C ALA A 16 -6.71 -1.91 -13.71
N ARG A 17 -6.78 -2.89 -14.60
CA ARG A 17 -5.61 -3.69 -15.01
C ARG A 17 -4.55 -2.81 -15.68
N ARG A 18 -4.93 -1.92 -16.60
CA ARG A 18 -4.02 -0.99 -17.29
C ARG A 18 -3.35 -0.03 -16.30
N ASP A 19 -4.12 0.57 -15.41
CA ASP A 19 -3.62 1.52 -14.41
C ASP A 19 -2.67 0.82 -13.43
N MET A 20 -3.01 -0.40 -12.98
CA MET A 20 -2.12 -1.21 -12.15
C MET A 20 -0.79 -1.48 -12.82
N ILE A 21 -0.78 -1.93 -14.08
CA ILE A 21 0.48 -2.21 -14.82
C ILE A 21 1.31 -0.95 -14.97
N THR A 22 0.68 0.18 -15.24
CA THR A 22 1.38 1.48 -15.36
C THR A 22 2.09 1.84 -14.06
N LEU A 23 1.39 1.76 -12.92
CA LEU A 23 1.96 2.11 -11.62
C LEU A 23 2.93 1.04 -11.09
N ILE A 24 2.72 -0.24 -11.37
CA ILE A 24 3.67 -1.30 -11.03
C ILE A 24 5.02 -1.06 -11.74
N ARG A 25 5.03 -0.75 -13.03
CA ARG A 25 6.25 -0.44 -13.77
C ARG A 25 6.93 0.84 -13.28
N ARG A 26 6.13 1.86 -12.91
CA ARG A 26 6.64 3.09 -12.29
C ARG A 26 7.32 2.77 -10.96
N SER A 27 6.69 1.99 -10.11
CA SER A 27 7.23 1.55 -8.82
C SER A 27 8.54 0.78 -8.95
N TYR A 28 8.62 -0.13 -9.91
CA TYR A 28 9.85 -0.86 -10.19
C TYR A 28 11.01 0.07 -10.55
N ARG A 29 10.75 1.06 -11.42
CA ARG A 29 11.76 2.06 -11.82
C ARG A 29 12.21 2.95 -10.68
N GLN A 30 11.34 3.19 -9.71
CA GLN A 30 11.62 4.01 -8.53
C GLN A 30 12.22 3.21 -7.37
N GLY A 31 12.40 1.89 -7.51
CA GLY A 31 12.94 1.05 -6.45
C GLY A 31 11.98 0.83 -5.28
N LEU A 32 10.66 0.99 -5.48
CA LEU A 32 9.66 0.76 -4.45
C LEU A 32 9.45 -0.73 -4.17
N PHE A 33 9.88 -1.60 -5.08
CA PHE A 33 10.00 -3.05 -4.90
C PHE A 33 10.95 -3.68 -5.92
N THR A 34 11.35 -4.93 -5.67
CA THR A 34 12.27 -5.69 -6.51
C THR A 34 11.52 -6.56 -7.53
N ALA A 35 12.25 -7.36 -8.32
CA ALA A 35 11.71 -8.10 -9.47
C ALA A 35 10.42 -8.87 -9.19
N THR A 36 10.33 -9.63 -8.09
CA THR A 36 9.16 -10.50 -7.80
C THR A 36 8.39 -10.14 -6.54
N HIS A 37 8.88 -9.16 -5.77
CA HIS A 37 8.26 -8.72 -4.53
C HIS A 37 7.34 -7.50 -4.75
N GLY A 38 6.54 -7.18 -3.74
CA GLY A 38 5.52 -6.16 -3.81
C GLY A 38 4.19 -6.71 -4.34
N THR A 39 3.11 -6.21 -3.78
CA THR A 39 1.74 -6.64 -4.10
C THR A 39 0.84 -5.44 -4.21
N TYR A 40 0.21 -5.27 -5.36
CA TYR A 40 -0.80 -4.26 -5.61
C TYR A 40 -2.14 -4.94 -5.82
N SER A 41 -3.20 -4.35 -5.29
CA SER A 41 -4.56 -4.77 -5.61
C SER A 41 -5.50 -3.58 -5.74
N VAL A 42 -6.55 -3.77 -6.53
CA VAL A 42 -7.63 -2.80 -6.75
C VAL A 42 -8.97 -3.50 -6.65
N ARG A 43 -9.86 -2.99 -5.81
CA ARG A 43 -11.23 -3.45 -5.63
C ARG A 43 -12.12 -2.93 -6.74
N LEU A 44 -12.95 -3.80 -7.30
CA LEU A 44 -13.95 -3.48 -8.32
C LEU A 44 -15.32 -3.22 -7.68
N SER A 45 -16.21 -2.60 -8.44
CA SER A 45 -17.57 -2.25 -8.00
C SER A 45 -18.44 -3.47 -7.68
N ASP A 46 -18.14 -4.64 -8.28
CA ASP A 46 -18.85 -5.90 -8.03
C ASP A 46 -18.36 -6.66 -6.78
N GLY A 47 -17.51 -6.03 -5.97
CA GLY A 47 -16.93 -6.61 -4.75
C GLY A 47 -15.77 -7.57 -4.99
N SER A 48 -15.42 -7.89 -6.24
CA SER A 48 -14.16 -8.58 -6.57
C SER A 48 -12.97 -7.62 -6.51
N PHE A 49 -11.75 -8.14 -6.55
CA PHE A 49 -10.55 -7.33 -6.68
C PHE A 49 -9.53 -7.98 -7.61
N ILE A 50 -8.68 -7.15 -8.21
CA ILE A 50 -7.56 -7.58 -9.02
C ILE A 50 -6.30 -7.45 -8.18
N ILE A 51 -5.40 -8.43 -8.28
CA ILE A 51 -4.16 -8.47 -7.50
C ILE A 51 -2.99 -8.94 -8.37
N THR A 52 -1.79 -8.48 -8.05
CA THR A 52 -0.57 -8.97 -8.69
C THR A 52 -0.38 -10.46 -8.47
N PRO A 53 0.13 -11.19 -9.48
CA PRO A 53 0.39 -12.63 -9.39
C PRO A 53 1.61 -12.93 -8.51
N PHE A 54 1.68 -14.17 -8.04
CA PHE A 54 2.87 -14.72 -7.38
C PHE A 54 3.99 -15.00 -8.39
N GLY A 55 5.23 -14.69 -8.03
CA GLY A 55 6.45 -15.13 -8.74
C GLY A 55 6.66 -14.54 -10.14
N LYS A 56 5.88 -13.55 -10.56
CA LYS A 56 6.07 -12.86 -11.84
C LYS A 56 6.96 -11.62 -11.67
N ASP A 57 7.83 -11.38 -12.64
CA ASP A 57 8.67 -10.19 -12.70
C ASP A 57 7.82 -8.93 -12.91
N ARG A 58 7.95 -7.97 -12.01
CA ARG A 58 7.17 -6.71 -11.98
C ARG A 58 7.48 -5.78 -13.14
N TYR A 59 8.65 -5.89 -13.75
CA TYR A 59 9.01 -5.10 -14.94
C TYR A 59 8.31 -5.62 -16.20
N TYR A 60 8.20 -6.94 -16.35
CA TYR A 60 7.63 -7.58 -17.54
C TYR A 60 6.16 -7.97 -17.40
N ILE A 61 5.57 -7.82 -16.22
CA ILE A 61 4.17 -8.17 -15.96
C ILE A 61 3.22 -7.44 -16.94
N GLY A 62 2.23 -8.18 -17.48
CA GLY A 62 1.17 -7.64 -18.33
C GLY A 62 -0.20 -7.67 -17.66
N GLU A 63 -1.19 -7.04 -18.30
CA GLU A 63 -2.57 -6.97 -17.80
C GLU A 63 -3.18 -8.35 -17.59
N ASP A 64 -2.88 -9.29 -18.48
CA ASP A 64 -3.38 -10.68 -18.43
C ASP A 64 -2.75 -11.51 -17.30
N ASP A 65 -1.60 -11.12 -16.78
CA ASP A 65 -0.97 -11.78 -15.64
C ASP A 65 -1.69 -11.49 -14.32
N LEU A 66 -2.37 -10.35 -14.23
CA LEU A 66 -3.08 -9.97 -13.02
C LEU A 66 -4.22 -10.95 -12.71
N VAL A 67 -4.43 -11.23 -11.43
CA VAL A 67 -5.37 -12.25 -10.96
C VAL A 67 -6.61 -11.59 -10.40
N ARG A 68 -7.80 -11.97 -10.91
CA ARG A 68 -9.06 -11.58 -10.28
C ARG A 68 -9.41 -12.53 -9.13
N VAL A 69 -9.86 -11.96 -8.04
CA VAL A 69 -10.31 -12.68 -6.84
C VAL A 69 -11.73 -12.24 -6.50
N LYS A 70 -12.64 -13.19 -6.27
CA LYS A 70 -14.05 -12.96 -5.95
C LYS A 70 -14.56 -14.00 -4.97
N GLY A 71 -15.12 -13.55 -3.83
CA GLY A 71 -15.73 -14.45 -2.84
C GLY A 71 -14.79 -15.53 -2.33
N GLY A 72 -13.51 -15.24 -2.12
CA GLY A 72 -12.52 -16.22 -1.69
C GLY A 72 -12.04 -17.18 -2.79
N MET A 73 -12.50 -17.03 -4.04
CA MET A 73 -12.05 -17.80 -5.21
C MET A 73 -11.12 -16.95 -6.06
N LYS A 74 -10.20 -17.59 -6.76
CA LYS A 74 -9.25 -16.95 -7.69
C LYS A 74 -9.59 -17.28 -9.15
N GLU A 75 -9.17 -16.47 -10.09
CA GLU A 75 -9.20 -16.75 -11.51
C GLU A 75 -8.47 -18.06 -11.83
N LEU A 76 -9.15 -18.97 -12.56
CA LEU A 76 -8.63 -20.32 -12.86
C LEU A 76 -7.31 -20.24 -13.66
N GLY A 77 -6.35 -21.10 -13.31
CA GLY A 77 -5.05 -21.15 -13.97
C GLY A 77 -4.04 -20.09 -13.46
N LYS A 78 -4.46 -19.15 -12.63
CA LYS A 78 -3.59 -18.10 -12.07
C LYS A 78 -3.29 -18.31 -10.59
N VAL A 79 -2.17 -17.77 -10.13
CA VAL A 79 -1.75 -17.83 -8.72
C VAL A 79 -1.57 -16.40 -8.20
N PRO A 80 -2.43 -15.93 -7.28
CA PRO A 80 -2.31 -14.60 -6.70
C PRO A 80 -1.10 -14.49 -5.77
N SER A 81 -0.69 -13.26 -5.48
CA SER A 81 0.32 -12.98 -4.45
C SER A 81 -0.03 -13.66 -3.11
N ARG A 82 1.00 -14.02 -2.34
CA ARG A 82 0.84 -14.58 -0.98
C ARG A 82 0.11 -13.65 -0.02
N ALA A 83 0.15 -12.34 -0.26
CA ALA A 83 -0.56 -11.36 0.55
C ALA A 83 -2.07 -11.29 0.26
N VAL A 84 -2.61 -12.11 -0.66
CA VAL A 84 -4.02 -12.07 -1.07
C VAL A 84 -5.00 -12.14 0.09
N GLY A 85 -4.71 -12.95 1.11
CA GLY A 85 -5.56 -13.07 2.30
C GLY A 85 -5.66 -11.77 3.09
N LEU A 86 -4.54 -11.07 3.31
CA LEU A 86 -4.53 -9.77 3.98
C LEU A 86 -5.31 -8.72 3.17
N HIS A 87 -5.05 -8.63 1.85
CA HIS A 87 -5.77 -7.68 0.98
C HIS A 87 -7.28 -7.92 1.01
N GLN A 88 -7.70 -9.20 0.98
CA GLN A 88 -9.11 -9.55 1.11
C GLN A 88 -9.68 -9.10 2.45
N LYS A 89 -8.98 -9.33 3.58
CA LYS A 89 -9.43 -8.91 4.92
C LYS A 89 -9.53 -7.39 5.04
N ILE A 90 -8.61 -6.64 4.45
CA ILE A 90 -8.69 -5.18 4.41
C ILE A 90 -9.96 -4.73 3.67
N TYR A 91 -10.24 -5.31 2.50
CA TYR A 91 -11.45 -4.97 1.73
C TYR A 91 -12.76 -5.40 2.41
N GLU A 92 -12.76 -6.50 3.15
CA GLU A 92 -13.92 -6.97 3.94
C GLU A 92 -14.20 -6.03 5.13
N THR A 93 -13.12 -5.50 5.75
CA THR A 93 -13.22 -4.65 6.94
C THR A 93 -13.53 -3.18 6.58
N HIS A 94 -13.01 -2.70 5.44
CA HIS A 94 -13.03 -1.29 5.03
C HIS A 94 -13.68 -1.12 3.65
N PRO A 95 -15.00 -0.86 3.58
CA PRO A 95 -15.71 -0.66 2.31
C PRO A 95 -15.20 0.54 1.49
N GLU A 96 -14.66 1.56 2.16
CA GLU A 96 -14.10 2.77 1.55
C GLU A 96 -12.75 2.54 0.86
N ILE A 97 -11.98 1.54 1.29
CA ILE A 97 -10.68 1.24 0.69
C ILE A 97 -10.88 0.55 -0.66
N ARG A 98 -10.32 1.17 -1.72
CA ARG A 98 -10.37 0.67 -3.09
C ARG A 98 -9.03 0.14 -3.59
N ALA A 99 -7.92 0.48 -2.94
CA ALA A 99 -6.59 0.00 -3.30
C ALA A 99 -5.76 -0.31 -2.06
N VAL A 100 -4.95 -1.37 -2.17
CA VAL A 100 -3.97 -1.78 -1.15
C VAL A 100 -2.64 -2.08 -1.84
N LEU A 101 -1.58 -1.43 -1.39
CA LEU A 101 -0.22 -1.60 -1.91
C LEU A 101 0.70 -2.07 -0.79
N LEU A 102 1.33 -3.22 -0.98
CA LEU A 102 2.40 -3.74 -0.14
C LEU A 102 3.71 -3.61 -0.92
N ALA A 103 4.72 -2.96 -0.34
CA ALA A 103 5.96 -2.63 -1.02
C ALA A 103 7.16 -2.67 -0.08
N HIS A 104 8.37 -2.51 -0.67
CA HIS A 104 9.65 -2.54 0.03
C HIS A 104 10.51 -1.35 -0.40
N PRO A 105 10.03 -0.10 -0.22
CA PRO A 105 10.77 1.10 -0.64
C PRO A 105 12.06 1.20 0.17
N VAL A 106 13.17 1.52 -0.49
CA VAL A 106 14.51 1.38 0.08
C VAL A 106 14.71 2.19 1.36
N HIS A 107 14.27 3.47 1.35
CA HIS A 107 14.47 4.37 2.49
C HIS A 107 13.45 4.11 3.61
N ALA A 108 12.19 3.85 3.28
CA ALA A 108 11.18 3.50 4.27
C ALA A 108 11.54 2.16 4.98
N MET A 109 12.09 1.19 4.23
CA MET A 109 12.56 -0.06 4.83
C MET A 109 13.73 0.13 5.79
N ALA A 110 14.55 1.19 5.66
CA ALA A 110 15.59 1.49 6.64
C ALA A 110 15.00 1.73 8.04
N PHE A 111 13.81 2.35 8.12
CA PHE A 111 13.07 2.49 9.39
C PHE A 111 12.47 1.16 9.85
N ALA A 112 12.01 0.31 8.95
CA ALA A 112 11.43 -0.99 9.30
C ALA A 112 12.46 -1.98 9.87
N VAL A 113 13.76 -1.80 9.58
CA VAL A 113 14.85 -2.68 10.07
C VAL A 113 15.65 -2.07 11.20
N THR A 114 15.25 -0.90 11.71
CA THR A 114 15.89 -0.21 12.85
C THR A 114 14.87 0.12 13.93
N ASP A 115 15.30 0.54 15.08
CA ASP A 115 14.44 1.06 16.17
C ASP A 115 14.05 2.54 15.99
N THR A 116 14.56 3.18 14.95
CA THR A 116 14.27 4.59 14.64
C THR A 116 12.80 4.77 14.27
N LYS A 117 12.14 5.69 14.95
CA LYS A 117 10.74 6.02 14.66
C LYS A 117 10.62 6.78 13.35
N PHE A 118 9.73 6.34 12.47
CA PHE A 118 9.30 7.11 11.32
C PHE A 118 8.25 8.14 11.76
N ASP A 119 8.52 9.42 11.55
CA ASP A 119 7.59 10.51 11.88
C ASP A 119 7.28 11.32 10.61
N PRO A 120 6.05 11.30 10.09
CA PRO A 120 5.67 12.00 8.87
C PRO A 120 5.53 13.52 9.03
N ARG A 121 5.67 14.09 10.24
CA ARG A 121 5.54 15.53 10.49
C ARG A 121 6.78 16.33 10.04
N THR A 122 7.22 16.11 8.80
CA THR A 122 8.38 16.78 8.19
C THR A 122 7.97 17.92 7.28
N ILE A 123 6.97 17.69 6.45
CA ILE A 123 6.33 18.69 5.59
C ILE A 123 4.81 18.45 5.58
N PRO A 124 3.98 19.45 5.24
CA PRO A 124 2.53 19.30 5.23
C PRO A 124 2.03 18.11 4.41
N GLU A 125 2.56 17.89 3.20
CA GLU A 125 2.17 16.79 2.32
C GLU A 125 2.40 15.42 2.95
N SER A 126 3.52 15.25 3.66
CA SER A 126 3.82 14.00 4.37
C SER A 126 2.79 13.72 5.44
N TYR A 127 2.47 14.73 6.25
CA TYR A 127 1.46 14.57 7.30
C TYR A 127 0.05 14.36 6.73
N ILE A 128 -0.37 15.16 5.75
CA ILE A 128 -1.72 15.08 5.16
C ILE A 128 -1.99 13.70 4.55
N LEU A 129 -1.01 13.12 3.85
CA LEU A 129 -1.19 11.86 3.15
C LEU A 129 -0.96 10.63 4.03
N LEU A 130 0.02 10.66 4.92
CA LEU A 130 0.41 9.51 5.72
C LEU A 130 -0.27 9.48 7.09
N ARG A 131 -0.60 10.65 7.66
CA ARG A 131 -1.20 10.77 9.00
C ARG A 131 -0.36 10.01 10.04
N ASP A 132 -0.97 9.08 10.75
CA ASP A 132 -0.28 8.17 11.64
C ASP A 132 0.21 6.94 10.88
N VAL A 133 1.47 6.63 11.01
CA VAL A 133 2.06 5.40 10.46
C VAL A 133 2.25 4.42 11.61
N LYS A 134 1.39 3.39 11.65
CA LYS A 134 1.48 2.34 12.67
C LYS A 134 2.63 1.39 12.37
N ARG A 135 3.33 0.97 13.42
CA ARG A 135 4.37 -0.05 13.33
C ARG A 135 3.85 -1.38 13.89
N LEU A 136 4.05 -2.48 13.14
CA LEU A 136 3.66 -3.82 13.51
C LEU A 136 4.88 -4.74 13.57
N PRO A 137 4.90 -5.74 14.46
CA PRO A 137 5.96 -6.73 14.53
C PRO A 137 5.97 -7.65 13.30
N TYR A 138 7.15 -8.20 13.01
CA TYR A 138 7.39 -9.17 11.93
C TYR A 138 6.38 -10.34 11.92
N GLY A 139 5.94 -10.73 10.74
CA GLY A 139 5.05 -11.88 10.50
C GLY A 139 3.57 -11.64 10.79
N LYS A 140 3.20 -10.50 11.38
CA LYS A 140 1.82 -10.22 11.78
C LYS A 140 0.86 -10.21 10.58
N ILE A 141 1.30 -9.77 9.43
CA ILE A 141 0.49 -9.73 8.19
C ILE A 141 0.09 -11.09 7.64
N TYR A 142 0.72 -12.18 8.07
CA TYR A 142 0.37 -13.55 7.67
C TYR A 142 -0.36 -14.31 8.78
N THR A 143 -0.01 -14.06 10.03
CA THR A 143 -0.54 -14.81 11.17
C THR A 143 -1.79 -14.19 11.81
N HIS A 144 -1.98 -12.86 11.67
CA HIS A 144 -3.05 -12.09 12.30
C HIS A 144 -3.71 -11.12 11.32
N GLN A 145 -4.12 -11.63 10.15
CA GLN A 145 -4.62 -10.79 9.04
C GLN A 145 -5.87 -9.97 9.41
N GLU A 146 -6.79 -10.53 10.19
CA GLU A 146 -8.01 -9.83 10.63
C GLU A 146 -7.71 -8.68 11.61
N GLU A 147 -6.75 -8.87 12.51
CA GLU A 147 -6.31 -7.82 13.42
C GLU A 147 -5.57 -6.73 12.65
N THR A 148 -4.66 -7.12 11.76
CA THR A 148 -3.92 -6.20 10.90
C THR A 148 -4.84 -5.37 10.01
N ALA A 149 -5.91 -5.98 9.48
CA ALA A 149 -6.90 -5.25 8.69
C ALA A 149 -7.59 -4.14 9.51
N LYS A 150 -7.89 -4.38 10.78
CA LYS A 150 -8.51 -3.39 11.68
C LYS A 150 -7.57 -2.24 12.08
N ASP A 151 -6.26 -2.41 11.89
CA ASP A 151 -5.27 -1.39 12.20
C ASP A 151 -5.30 -0.23 11.18
N PHE A 152 -5.87 -0.44 10.00
CA PHE A 152 -6.10 0.63 9.03
C PHE A 152 -7.31 1.48 9.42
N THR A 153 -7.15 2.79 9.37
CA THR A 153 -8.21 3.77 9.60
C THR A 153 -8.01 4.97 8.67
N VAL A 154 -8.94 5.90 8.67
CA VAL A 154 -8.78 7.17 7.94
C VAL A 154 -7.55 7.94 8.43
N SER A 155 -7.26 7.89 9.74
CA SER A 155 -6.09 8.52 10.34
C SER A 155 -4.83 7.64 10.36
N CYS A 156 -4.93 6.36 9.99
CA CYS A 156 -3.80 5.44 9.86
C CYS A 156 -3.87 4.67 8.52
N PRO A 157 -3.67 5.33 7.37
CA PRO A 157 -3.76 4.70 6.06
C PRO A 157 -2.49 3.93 5.67
N ALA A 158 -1.46 3.98 6.50
CA ALA A 158 -0.16 3.40 6.23
C ALA A 158 0.37 2.63 7.45
N ILE A 159 0.94 1.46 7.19
CA ILE A 159 1.53 0.58 8.20
C ILE A 159 2.95 0.20 7.78
N MET A 160 3.87 0.22 8.73
CA MET A 160 5.22 -0.33 8.59
C MET A 160 5.32 -1.64 9.37
N VAL A 161 5.78 -2.69 8.74
CA VAL A 161 5.96 -4.01 9.38
C VAL A 161 7.44 -4.27 9.54
N ASP A 162 7.87 -4.53 10.78
CA ASP A 162 9.27 -4.75 11.13
C ASP A 162 9.91 -5.84 10.28
N ASN A 163 11.06 -5.53 9.69
CA ASN A 163 11.86 -6.45 8.86
C ASN A 163 11.08 -7.09 7.69
N GLU A 164 9.95 -6.51 7.26
CA GLU A 164 9.09 -7.17 6.29
C GLU A 164 8.65 -6.26 5.12
N CYS A 165 7.86 -5.22 5.37
CA CYS A 165 7.32 -4.38 4.31
C CYS A 165 6.69 -3.09 4.84
N VAL A 166 6.25 -2.23 3.90
CA VAL A 166 5.26 -1.20 4.18
C VAL A 166 3.96 -1.51 3.43
N ILE A 167 2.83 -1.11 4.01
CA ILE A 167 1.51 -1.28 3.41
C ILE A 167 0.80 0.06 3.46
N VAL A 168 0.26 0.48 2.32
CA VAL A 168 -0.55 1.69 2.21
C VAL A 168 -1.89 1.37 1.57
N THR A 169 -2.93 2.09 1.96
CA THR A 169 -4.29 1.95 1.44
C THR A 169 -4.76 3.26 0.82
N GLY A 170 -5.83 3.20 0.03
CA GLY A 170 -6.44 4.40 -0.57
C GLY A 170 -7.85 4.14 -1.11
N GLU A 171 -8.62 5.21 -1.25
CA GLU A 171 -9.93 5.21 -1.91
C GLU A 171 -9.80 5.10 -3.44
N SER A 172 -8.59 5.22 -3.96
CA SER A 172 -8.22 4.97 -5.34
C SER A 172 -6.80 4.40 -5.42
N LEU A 173 -6.47 3.78 -6.56
CA LEU A 173 -5.13 3.28 -6.81
C LEU A 173 -4.09 4.41 -6.82
N LEU A 174 -4.45 5.57 -7.40
CA LEU A 174 -3.55 6.73 -7.43
C LEU A 174 -3.28 7.28 -6.03
N GLN A 175 -4.31 7.38 -5.16
CA GLN A 175 -4.12 7.85 -3.79
C GLN A 175 -3.23 6.91 -2.98
N ALA A 176 -3.43 5.59 -3.09
CA ALA A 176 -2.56 4.62 -2.42
C ALA A 176 -1.12 4.71 -2.94
N PHE A 177 -0.94 4.90 -4.24
CA PHE A 177 0.37 5.05 -4.86
C PHE A 177 1.07 6.35 -4.41
N ASP A 178 0.34 7.46 -4.34
CA ASP A 178 0.84 8.75 -3.85
C ASP A 178 1.32 8.64 -2.40
N ARG A 179 0.55 7.98 -1.52
CA ARG A 179 0.98 7.66 -0.16
C ARG A 179 2.29 6.88 -0.11
N LEU A 180 2.46 5.91 -1.01
CA LEU A 180 3.69 5.10 -1.08
C LEU A 180 4.89 5.94 -1.52
N GLU A 181 4.72 6.79 -2.55
CA GLU A 181 5.78 7.70 -3.00
C GLU A 181 6.15 8.73 -1.93
N VAL A 182 5.16 9.30 -1.26
CA VAL A 182 5.38 10.28 -0.17
C VAL A 182 6.05 9.62 1.02
N MET A 183 5.69 8.38 1.38
CA MET A 183 6.37 7.64 2.45
C MET A 183 7.86 7.44 2.13
N GLU A 184 8.19 7.01 0.92
CA GLU A 184 9.57 6.82 0.48
C GLU A 184 10.34 8.15 0.43
N SER A 185 9.73 9.21 -0.12
CA SER A 185 10.32 10.54 -0.18
C SER A 185 10.57 11.13 1.21
N THR A 186 9.62 10.97 2.12
CA THR A 186 9.75 11.40 3.52
C THR A 186 10.87 10.66 4.24
N ALA A 187 10.92 9.33 4.09
CA ALA A 187 11.99 8.50 4.66
C ALA A 187 13.37 8.92 4.13
N HIS A 188 13.48 9.14 2.81
CA HIS A 188 14.71 9.61 2.17
C HIS A 188 15.13 10.98 2.71
N SER A 189 14.20 11.91 2.84
CA SER A 189 14.47 13.26 3.39
C SER A 189 14.94 13.19 4.83
N ILE A 190 14.31 12.36 5.67
CA ILE A 190 14.72 12.17 7.07
C ILE A 190 16.15 11.62 7.15
N ILE A 191 16.47 10.57 6.38
CA ILE A 191 17.81 9.96 6.35
C ILE A 191 18.87 10.98 5.93
N ASN A 192 18.60 11.75 4.86
CA ASN A 192 19.55 12.74 4.37
C ASN A 192 19.73 13.91 5.35
N SER A 193 18.67 14.33 6.04
CA SER A 193 18.75 15.44 7.00
C SER A 193 19.60 15.11 8.22
N MET A 194 19.72 13.83 8.61
CA MET A 194 20.59 13.40 9.73
C MET A 194 22.06 13.79 9.54
N ALA A 195 22.52 13.94 8.29
CA ALA A 195 23.88 14.40 7.99
C ALA A 195 24.03 15.94 8.04
N ILE A 196 22.93 16.70 8.05
CA ILE A 196 22.91 18.16 7.98
C ILE A 196 22.64 18.76 9.36
N GLY A 197 21.81 18.12 10.17
CA GLY A 197 21.41 18.60 11.48
C GLY A 197 20.25 17.83 12.09
N ASN A 198 19.65 18.39 13.13
CA ASN A 198 18.47 17.82 13.77
C ASN A 198 17.22 18.12 12.95
N ILE A 199 16.32 17.14 12.88
CA ILE A 199 15.02 17.32 12.23
C ILE A 199 14.16 18.25 13.08
N VAL A 200 13.54 19.23 12.43
CA VAL A 200 12.53 20.09 13.03
C VAL A 200 11.16 19.60 12.54
N HIS A 201 10.40 19.03 13.45
CA HIS A 201 9.06 18.54 13.13
C HIS A 201 8.03 19.67 13.16
N ILE A 202 6.98 19.55 12.33
CA ILE A 202 5.76 20.35 12.43
C ILE A 202 5.20 20.15 13.85
N SER A 203 4.91 21.24 14.54
CA SER A 203 4.38 21.23 15.90
C SER A 203 2.94 20.68 15.95
N GLN A 204 2.46 20.35 17.14
CA GLN A 204 1.08 19.88 17.29
C GLN A 204 0.06 20.98 16.93
N GLU A 205 0.34 22.24 17.21
CA GLU A 205 -0.50 23.38 16.85
C GLU A 205 -0.62 23.51 15.32
N GLU A 206 0.52 23.45 14.62
CA GLU A 206 0.53 23.47 13.14
C GLU A 206 -0.16 22.24 12.52
N VAL A 207 -0.06 21.07 13.15
CA VAL A 207 -0.81 19.86 12.75
C VAL A 207 -2.32 20.08 12.88
N ASP A 208 -2.76 20.71 13.98
CA ASP A 208 -4.17 20.99 14.20
C ASP A 208 -4.71 22.01 13.18
N ASP A 209 -3.90 23.01 12.82
CA ASP A 209 -4.20 23.96 11.73
C ASP A 209 -4.32 23.24 10.38
N LEU A 210 -3.42 22.29 10.08
CA LEU A 210 -3.50 21.47 8.85
C LEU A 210 -4.77 20.62 8.84
N LYS A 211 -5.16 20.03 9.97
CA LYS A 211 -6.41 19.26 10.07
C LYS A 211 -7.62 20.13 9.72
N VAL A 212 -7.67 21.34 10.21
CA VAL A 212 -8.76 22.28 9.92
C VAL A 212 -8.73 22.71 8.44
N ALA A 213 -7.57 23.16 7.94
CA ALA A 213 -7.41 23.70 6.60
C ALA A 213 -7.75 22.66 5.49
N PHE A 214 -7.40 21.38 5.70
CA PHE A 214 -7.61 20.29 4.75
C PHE A 214 -8.80 19.38 5.11
N ASN A 215 -9.61 19.76 6.11
CA ASN A 215 -10.76 18.96 6.58
C ASN A 215 -10.41 17.49 6.82
N LEU A 216 -9.27 17.26 7.49
CA LEU A 216 -8.79 15.93 7.78
C LEU A 216 -9.61 15.31 8.93
N LYS A 217 -10.24 14.16 8.66
CA LYS A 217 -11.01 13.41 9.67
C LYS A 217 -10.05 12.61 10.57
N ASP A 218 -10.38 12.50 11.84
CA ASP A 218 -9.68 11.63 12.78
C ASP A 218 -10.10 10.16 12.61
#